data_756ab839730ac764b4bb10f49bef764b
#
_entry.id   756ab839730ac764b4bb10f49bef764b
#
_cell.length_a   1.000
_cell.length_b   1.000
_cell.length_c   1.000
_cell.angle_alpha   90.00
_cell.angle_beta   90.00
_cell.angle_gamma   90.00
#
_symmetry.space_group_name_H-M   'P 1'
#
loop_
_entity.id
_entity.type
_entity.pdbx_description
1 polymer ?
#
loop_
_entity_poly.entity_id
_entity_poly.type
_entity_poly.pdbx_seq_one_letter_code
_entity_poly.pdbx_strand_id
1 'polypeptide(L)'
;MTQSGANPHIVKFWWDVDAAAVKAFRAKTEVRLGALCFSCRSGMLFITLPSGRRLSYAKPRMLPNRFGRESLTYEGVGESKKWSRIETYGPKLTENIVQATARDLLALAMLRLRNAGFEIVMHIHDEAVVEVPEGISSVDEICRIMSEAPAWAAGLPLRADGYECEFYKKD
;
A
#
# COMPACT_ATOMS: atom_id res chain seq x y z
N MET A 1 16.62 10.93 19.59
CA MET A 1 15.96 11.91 18.69
C MET A 1 14.87 11.15 17.96
N THR A 2 13.60 11.50 18.17
CA THR A 2 12.48 10.84 17.52
C THR A 2 12.47 11.19 16.03
N GLN A 3 12.25 10.21 15.16
CA GLN A 3 12.14 10.38 13.69
C GLN A 3 11.17 11.51 13.26
N SER A 4 10.29 11.93 14.14
CA SER A 4 9.32 13.02 13.93
C SER A 4 9.95 14.40 13.69
N GLY A 5 11.19 14.65 14.15
CA GLY A 5 11.87 15.94 13.92
C GLY A 5 12.53 16.08 12.55
N ALA A 6 12.84 14.96 11.88
CA ALA A 6 13.56 14.96 10.59
C ALA A 6 12.66 15.21 9.37
N ASN A 7 11.36 14.85 9.46
CA ASN A 7 10.42 14.91 8.33
C ASN A 7 9.03 15.42 8.74
N PRO A 8 8.86 16.73 8.96
CA PRO A 8 7.59 17.29 9.46
C PRO A 8 6.42 17.08 8.51
N HIS A 9 6.66 17.01 7.19
CA HIS A 9 5.61 16.74 6.21
C HIS A 9 5.03 15.32 6.32
N ILE A 10 5.87 14.32 6.64
CA ILE A 10 5.43 12.95 6.86
C ILE A 10 4.56 12.88 8.12
N VAL A 11 4.99 13.52 9.20
CA VAL A 11 4.22 13.57 10.45
C VAL A 11 2.88 14.28 10.25
N LYS A 12 2.87 15.40 9.52
CA LYS A 12 1.63 16.08 9.16
C LYS A 12 0.70 15.16 8.37
N PHE A 13 1.22 14.44 7.39
CA PHE A 13 0.43 13.50 6.58
C PHE A 13 -0.19 12.38 7.43
N TRP A 14 0.52 11.85 8.42
CA TRP A 14 -0.06 10.86 9.34
C TRP A 14 -1.33 11.37 10.03
N TRP A 15 -1.26 12.61 10.53
CA TRP A 15 -2.41 13.21 11.24
C TRP A 15 -3.53 13.64 10.29
N ASP A 16 -3.19 14.05 9.07
CA ASP A 16 -4.18 14.35 8.03
C ASP A 16 -4.95 13.07 7.63
N VAL A 17 -4.26 11.93 7.52
CA VAL A 17 -4.87 10.60 7.26
C VAL A 17 -5.79 10.20 8.41
N ASP A 18 -5.34 10.35 9.65
CA ASP A 18 -6.16 10.05 10.84
C ASP A 18 -7.43 10.89 10.87
N ALA A 19 -7.28 12.19 10.72
CA ALA A 19 -8.39 13.14 10.71
C ALA A 19 -9.39 12.86 9.59
N ALA A 20 -8.91 12.50 8.38
CA ALA A 20 -9.76 12.14 7.26
C ALA A 20 -10.56 10.85 7.52
N ALA A 21 -9.92 9.83 8.09
CA ALA A 21 -10.56 8.57 8.44
C ALA A 21 -11.65 8.77 9.52
N VAL A 22 -11.32 9.50 10.61
CA VAL A 22 -12.25 9.82 11.68
C VAL A 22 -13.42 10.67 11.18
N LYS A 23 -13.15 11.67 10.35
CA LYS A 23 -14.19 12.53 9.74
C LYS A 23 -15.14 11.71 8.86
N ALA A 24 -14.61 10.85 7.98
CA ALA A 24 -15.42 9.98 7.14
C ALA A 24 -16.28 9.02 7.97
N PHE A 25 -15.73 8.49 9.06
CA PHE A 25 -16.47 7.62 9.98
C PHE A 25 -17.61 8.37 10.70
N ARG A 26 -17.32 9.53 11.27
CA ARG A 26 -18.30 10.31 12.07
C ARG A 26 -19.40 10.91 11.20
N ALA A 27 -19.03 11.57 10.11
CA ALA A 27 -19.95 12.28 9.25
C ALA A 27 -20.70 11.38 8.25
N LYS A 28 -20.23 10.13 8.05
CA LYS A 28 -20.76 9.21 7.02
C LYS A 28 -20.72 9.81 5.60
N THR A 29 -19.74 10.67 5.36
CA THR A 29 -19.52 11.34 4.09
C THR A 29 -18.17 10.95 3.50
N GLU A 30 -18.02 11.16 2.21
CA GLU A 30 -16.74 11.01 1.53
C GLU A 30 -15.79 12.16 1.92
N VAL A 31 -14.54 11.82 2.23
CA VAL A 31 -13.48 12.78 2.55
C VAL A 31 -12.29 12.51 1.65
N ARG A 32 -11.79 13.53 0.95
CA ARG A 32 -10.63 13.42 0.08
C ARG A 32 -9.38 14.02 0.73
N LEU A 33 -8.25 13.34 0.56
CA LEU A 33 -6.93 13.78 0.96
C LEU A 33 -5.94 13.47 -0.18
N GLY A 34 -5.63 14.48 -1.01
CA GLY A 34 -4.88 14.25 -2.24
C GLY A 34 -5.58 13.22 -3.14
N ALA A 35 -4.84 12.18 -3.52
CA ALA A 35 -5.38 11.07 -4.33
C ALA A 35 -6.12 10.00 -3.51
N LEU A 36 -6.16 10.13 -2.17
CA LEU A 36 -6.89 9.20 -1.30
C LEU A 36 -8.34 9.64 -1.12
N CYS A 37 -9.24 8.66 -1.00
CA CYS A 37 -10.63 8.90 -0.67
C CYS A 37 -11.09 7.99 0.46
N PHE A 38 -11.59 8.59 1.53
CA PHE A 38 -12.10 7.92 2.73
C PHE A 38 -13.61 7.93 2.69
N SER A 39 -14.25 6.79 2.93
CA SER A 39 -15.72 6.70 2.99
C SER A 39 -16.16 5.65 4.01
N CYS A 40 -17.28 5.88 4.68
CA CYS A 40 -17.83 4.92 5.63
C CYS A 40 -19.27 4.57 5.24
N ARG A 41 -19.49 3.32 4.82
CA ARG A 41 -20.79 2.81 4.39
C ARG A 41 -20.92 1.32 4.70
N SER A 42 -22.16 0.85 4.88
CA SER A 42 -22.47 -0.57 5.10
C SER A 42 -21.62 -1.24 6.19
N GLY A 43 -21.34 -0.53 7.29
CA GLY A 43 -20.55 -1.05 8.41
C GLY A 43 -19.06 -1.19 8.14
N MET A 44 -18.55 -0.57 7.06
CA MET A 44 -17.13 -0.60 6.67
C MET A 44 -16.60 0.81 6.51
N LEU A 45 -15.37 1.04 6.95
CA LEU A 45 -14.56 2.19 6.54
C LEU A 45 -13.68 1.75 5.36
N PHE A 46 -13.73 2.51 4.28
CA PHE A 46 -12.93 2.29 3.08
C PHE A 46 -11.92 3.41 2.91
N ILE A 47 -10.71 3.04 2.50
CA ILE A 47 -9.70 3.96 1.98
C ILE A 47 -9.43 3.56 0.54
N THR A 48 -9.88 4.38 -0.41
CA THR A 48 -9.60 4.18 -1.83
C THR A 48 -8.23 4.74 -2.14
N LEU A 49 -7.36 3.90 -2.69
CA LEU A 49 -5.98 4.20 -3.08
C LEU A 49 -5.94 4.91 -4.44
N PRO A 50 -4.81 5.52 -4.82
CA PRO A 50 -4.64 6.14 -6.14
C PRO A 50 -4.90 5.18 -7.31
N SER A 51 -4.61 3.89 -7.13
CA SER A 51 -4.91 2.82 -8.09
C SER A 51 -6.39 2.52 -8.29
N GLY A 52 -7.28 3.05 -7.43
CA GLY A 52 -8.70 2.74 -7.36
C GLY A 52 -9.04 1.55 -6.47
N ARG A 53 -8.05 0.77 -6.02
CA ARG A 53 -8.25 -0.31 -5.05
C ARG A 53 -8.63 0.25 -3.68
N ARG A 54 -9.36 -0.55 -2.88
CA ARG A 54 -9.83 -0.14 -1.55
C ARG A 54 -9.22 -1.00 -0.46
N LEU A 55 -8.72 -0.35 0.58
CA LEU A 55 -8.54 -0.96 1.89
C LEU A 55 -9.87 -0.92 2.63
N SER A 56 -10.18 -1.98 3.35
CA SER A 56 -11.47 -2.17 4.02
C SER A 56 -11.26 -2.48 5.49
N TYR A 57 -11.91 -1.71 6.36
CA TYR A 57 -11.84 -1.85 7.82
C TYR A 57 -13.24 -2.15 8.35
N ALA A 58 -13.43 -3.39 8.83
CA ALA A 58 -14.74 -3.88 9.24
C ALA A 58 -15.19 -3.30 10.58
N LYS A 59 -16.48 -3.01 10.68
CA LYS A 59 -17.15 -2.54 11.89
C LYS A 59 -16.38 -1.45 12.65
N PRO A 60 -16.05 -0.33 11.99
CA PRO A 60 -15.28 0.75 12.62
C PRO A 60 -16.06 1.30 13.83
N ARG A 61 -15.32 1.63 14.91
CA ARG A 61 -15.83 2.26 16.14
C ARG A 61 -14.80 3.21 16.71
N MET A 62 -15.25 4.26 17.40
CA MET A 62 -14.42 5.06 18.26
C MET A 62 -14.46 4.46 19.67
N LEU A 63 -13.31 4.12 20.21
CA LEU A 63 -13.16 3.57 21.57
C LEU A 63 -11.99 4.25 22.29
N PRO A 64 -12.04 4.34 23.64
CA PRO A 64 -10.90 4.82 24.40
C PRO A 64 -9.68 3.91 24.18
N ASN A 65 -8.53 4.53 23.90
CA ASN A 65 -7.26 3.82 23.84
C ASN A 65 -6.66 3.69 25.26
N ARG A 66 -5.48 3.07 25.37
CA ARG A 66 -4.76 2.89 26.65
C ARG A 66 -4.43 4.20 27.38
N PHE A 67 -4.52 5.34 26.71
CA PHE A 67 -4.29 6.67 27.27
C PHE A 67 -5.58 7.42 27.56
N GLY A 68 -6.75 6.78 27.47
CA GLY A 68 -8.06 7.37 27.69
C GLY A 68 -8.54 8.30 26.54
N ARG A 69 -7.83 8.38 25.42
CA ARG A 69 -8.23 9.17 24.25
C ARG A 69 -9.04 8.32 23.29
N GLU A 70 -10.04 8.91 22.64
CA GLU A 70 -10.78 8.23 21.59
C GLU A 70 -9.86 7.90 20.40
N SER A 71 -9.89 6.65 19.98
CA SER A 71 -9.15 6.12 18.85
C SER A 71 -10.05 5.32 17.93
N LEU A 72 -9.79 5.38 16.63
CA LEU A 72 -10.51 4.57 15.64
C LEU A 72 -10.10 3.11 15.80
N THR A 73 -11.07 2.23 15.83
CA THR A 73 -10.86 0.77 15.91
C THR A 73 -11.66 0.06 14.83
N TYR A 74 -11.25 -1.13 14.47
CA TYR A 74 -11.97 -1.99 13.51
C TYR A 74 -11.84 -3.46 13.93
N GLU A 75 -12.64 -4.35 13.33
CA GLU A 75 -12.50 -5.80 13.51
C GLU A 75 -11.67 -6.39 12.38
N GLY A 76 -10.74 -7.28 12.75
CA GLY A 76 -9.86 -7.94 11.80
C GLY A 76 -9.00 -9.01 12.45
N VAL A 77 -8.13 -9.64 11.67
CA VAL A 77 -7.14 -10.60 12.17
C VAL A 77 -5.96 -9.82 12.74
N GLY A 78 -5.77 -9.90 14.06
CA GLY A 78 -4.67 -9.26 14.78
C GLY A 78 -3.39 -10.13 14.81
N GLU A 79 -2.39 -9.69 15.55
CA GLU A 79 -1.10 -10.39 15.73
C GLU A 79 -1.27 -11.82 16.27
N SER A 80 -2.28 -12.05 17.10
CA SER A 80 -2.64 -13.38 17.62
C SER A 80 -3.24 -14.32 16.58
N LYS A 81 -3.34 -13.91 15.30
CA LYS A 81 -4.02 -14.63 14.22
C LYS A 81 -5.51 -14.97 14.49
N LYS A 82 -6.11 -14.29 15.47
CA LYS A 82 -7.54 -14.41 15.80
C LYS A 82 -8.27 -13.14 15.37
N TRP A 83 -9.53 -13.31 15.00
CA TRP A 83 -10.43 -12.18 14.73
C TRP A 83 -10.69 -11.42 16.03
N SER A 84 -10.33 -10.15 16.04
CA SER A 84 -10.40 -9.30 17.22
C SER A 84 -10.60 -7.83 16.85
N ARG A 85 -10.85 -7.00 17.84
CA ARG A 85 -10.87 -5.56 17.67
C ARG A 85 -9.45 -5.01 17.72
N ILE A 86 -9.10 -4.23 16.73
CA ILE A 86 -7.77 -3.68 16.50
C ILE A 86 -7.87 -2.16 16.57
N GLU A 87 -7.01 -1.53 17.36
CA GLU A 87 -6.84 -0.08 17.34
C GLU A 87 -6.05 0.34 16.12
N THR A 88 -6.44 1.49 15.53
CA THR A 88 -5.68 2.11 14.44
C THR A 88 -5.54 3.62 14.66
N TYR A 89 -4.56 4.20 14.00
CA TYR A 89 -4.18 5.59 14.13
C TYR A 89 -3.40 6.03 12.87
N GLY A 90 -3.17 7.33 12.71
CA GLY A 90 -2.60 7.90 11.50
C GLY A 90 -1.37 7.20 10.94
N PRO A 91 -0.28 6.99 11.70
CA PRO A 91 0.89 6.23 11.26
C PRO A 91 0.56 4.82 10.75
N LYS A 92 -0.33 4.09 11.45
CA LYS A 92 -0.70 2.72 11.04
C LYS A 92 -1.55 2.69 9.78
N LEU A 93 -2.48 3.63 9.64
CA LEU A 93 -3.25 3.79 8.40
C LEU A 93 -2.35 4.17 7.23
N THR A 94 -1.38 5.07 7.46
CA THR A 94 -0.41 5.49 6.45
C THR A 94 0.48 4.33 6.01
N GLU A 95 0.98 3.51 6.95
CA GLU A 95 1.73 2.29 6.65
C GLU A 95 0.92 1.37 5.72
N ASN A 96 -0.33 1.09 6.06
CA ASN A 96 -1.21 0.25 5.25
C ASN A 96 -1.43 0.84 3.84
N ILE A 97 -1.60 2.16 3.72
CA ILE A 97 -1.77 2.86 2.44
C ILE A 97 -0.51 2.72 1.59
N VAL A 98 0.67 2.96 2.17
CA VAL A 98 1.96 2.88 1.46
C VAL A 98 2.24 1.46 0.99
N GLN A 99 2.12 0.47 1.88
CA GLN A 99 2.32 -0.95 1.55
C GLN A 99 1.36 -1.42 0.46
N ALA A 100 0.10 -1.02 0.56
CA ALA A 100 -0.90 -1.39 -0.42
C ALA A 100 -0.65 -0.72 -1.79
N THR A 101 -0.21 0.53 -1.80
CA THR A 101 0.14 1.25 -3.05
C THR A 101 1.37 0.63 -3.71
N ALA A 102 2.40 0.27 -2.94
CA ALA A 102 3.57 -0.44 -3.45
C ALA A 102 3.18 -1.80 -4.06
N ARG A 103 2.28 -2.54 -3.40
CA ARG A 103 1.74 -3.80 -3.95
C ARG A 103 0.98 -3.60 -5.26
N ASP A 104 0.25 -2.48 -5.41
CA ASP A 104 -0.47 -2.18 -6.66
C ASP A 104 0.50 -1.86 -7.80
N LEU A 105 1.61 -1.17 -7.51
CA LEU A 105 2.68 -0.91 -8.48
C LEU A 105 3.33 -2.20 -8.97
N LEU A 106 3.72 -3.09 -8.05
CA LEU A 106 4.29 -4.39 -8.41
C LEU A 106 3.31 -5.24 -9.23
N ALA A 107 2.04 -5.32 -8.80
CA ALA A 107 1.02 -6.08 -9.52
C ALA A 107 0.84 -5.58 -10.95
N LEU A 108 0.85 -4.26 -11.16
CA LEU A 108 0.77 -3.68 -12.50
C LEU A 108 2.04 -3.95 -13.32
N ALA A 109 3.23 -3.85 -12.70
CA ALA A 109 4.49 -4.18 -13.36
C ALA A 109 4.50 -5.65 -13.84
N MET A 110 4.06 -6.58 -13.00
CA MET A 110 3.92 -8.00 -13.36
C MET A 110 2.93 -8.21 -14.52
N LEU A 111 1.81 -7.50 -14.54
CA LEU A 111 0.87 -7.57 -15.67
C LEU A 111 1.49 -7.05 -16.98
N ARG A 112 2.31 -6.01 -16.91
CA ARG A 112 3.04 -5.48 -18.10
C ARG A 112 4.08 -6.47 -18.59
N LEU A 113 4.85 -7.08 -17.69
CA LEU A 113 5.81 -8.13 -18.04
C LEU A 113 5.10 -9.30 -18.74
N ARG A 114 3.99 -9.79 -18.17
CA ARG A 114 3.21 -10.86 -18.78
C ARG A 114 2.68 -10.48 -20.18
N ASN A 115 2.18 -9.26 -20.33
CA ASN A 115 1.68 -8.77 -21.63
C ASN A 115 2.81 -8.59 -22.64
N ALA A 116 4.05 -8.36 -22.21
CA ALA A 116 5.23 -8.33 -23.05
C ALA A 116 5.79 -9.73 -23.39
N GLY A 117 5.14 -10.80 -22.89
CA GLY A 117 5.50 -12.18 -23.20
C GLY A 117 6.46 -12.83 -22.20
N PHE A 118 6.77 -12.17 -21.07
CA PHE A 118 7.64 -12.72 -20.03
C PHE A 118 6.88 -13.69 -19.11
N GLU A 119 7.49 -14.83 -18.83
CA GLU A 119 6.98 -15.79 -17.86
C GLU A 119 7.43 -15.46 -16.45
N ILE A 120 6.48 -15.10 -15.59
CA ILE A 120 6.74 -14.81 -14.17
C ILE A 120 6.52 -16.10 -13.40
N VAL A 121 7.60 -16.70 -12.91
CA VAL A 121 7.54 -17.98 -12.16
C VAL A 121 7.30 -17.78 -10.68
N MET A 122 7.68 -16.61 -10.12
CA MET A 122 7.52 -16.32 -8.71
C MET A 122 7.55 -14.81 -8.46
N HIS A 123 6.97 -14.36 -7.35
CA HIS A 123 7.21 -13.03 -6.79
C HIS A 123 7.40 -13.13 -5.27
N ILE A 124 8.29 -12.31 -4.73
CA ILE A 124 8.61 -12.27 -3.30
C ILE A 124 8.72 -10.82 -2.90
N HIS A 125 7.91 -10.38 -1.92
CA HIS A 125 7.85 -8.98 -1.47
C HIS A 125 7.67 -7.98 -2.63
N ASP A 126 8.74 -7.33 -3.05
CA ASP A 126 8.83 -6.33 -4.12
C ASP A 126 9.60 -6.85 -5.36
N GLU A 127 9.97 -8.12 -5.36
CA GLU A 127 10.69 -8.79 -6.44
C GLU A 127 9.73 -9.58 -7.36
N ALA A 128 10.09 -9.64 -8.65
CA ALA A 128 9.52 -10.58 -9.62
C ALA A 128 10.64 -11.46 -10.19
N VAL A 129 10.44 -12.77 -10.16
CA VAL A 129 11.36 -13.74 -10.77
C VAL A 129 10.77 -14.14 -12.11
N VAL A 130 11.55 -13.91 -13.18
CA VAL A 130 11.13 -14.09 -14.56
C VAL A 130 12.05 -15.13 -15.19
N GLU A 131 11.47 -16.13 -15.84
CA GLU A 131 12.21 -17.11 -16.64
C GLU A 131 12.22 -16.69 -18.11
N VAL A 132 13.42 -16.59 -18.69
CA VAL A 132 13.61 -16.15 -20.07
C VAL A 132 14.63 -17.04 -20.75
N PRO A 133 14.39 -17.55 -21.96
CA PRO A 133 15.42 -18.23 -22.73
C PRO A 133 16.62 -17.32 -23.01
N GLU A 134 17.81 -17.89 -22.99
CA GLU A 134 19.05 -17.14 -23.24
C GLU A 134 19.00 -16.37 -24.56
N GLY A 135 19.43 -15.11 -24.52
CA GLY A 135 19.52 -14.25 -25.70
C GLY A 135 18.19 -13.66 -26.21
N ILE A 136 17.05 -13.93 -25.55
CA ILE A 136 15.74 -13.40 -25.97
C ILE A 136 15.50 -12.01 -25.43
N SER A 137 16.00 -11.69 -24.22
CA SER A 137 15.80 -10.40 -23.56
C SER A 137 17.00 -10.06 -22.68
N SER A 138 16.93 -8.92 -21.99
CA SER A 138 17.95 -8.45 -21.07
C SER A 138 17.32 -8.00 -19.75
N VAL A 139 18.13 -7.98 -18.69
CA VAL A 139 17.75 -7.40 -17.38
C VAL A 139 17.25 -5.96 -17.55
N ASP A 140 17.93 -5.17 -18.38
CA ASP A 140 17.58 -3.77 -18.61
C ASP A 140 16.18 -3.60 -19.20
N GLU A 141 15.77 -4.49 -20.12
CA GLU A 141 14.43 -4.46 -20.70
C GLU A 141 13.36 -4.75 -19.65
N ILE A 142 13.56 -5.77 -18.83
CA ILE A 142 12.64 -6.14 -17.74
C ILE A 142 12.57 -5.01 -16.72
N CYS A 143 13.70 -4.46 -16.28
CA CYS A 143 13.76 -3.34 -15.36
C CYS A 143 13.09 -2.09 -15.91
N ARG A 144 13.23 -1.81 -17.21
CA ARG A 144 12.53 -0.69 -17.88
C ARG A 144 11.01 -0.84 -17.78
N ILE A 145 10.48 -2.03 -18.08
CA ILE A 145 9.04 -2.31 -18.01
C ILE A 145 8.53 -2.16 -16.57
N MET A 146 9.28 -2.66 -15.59
CA MET A 146 8.92 -2.57 -14.18
C MET A 146 8.97 -1.14 -13.64
N SER A 147 9.85 -0.30 -14.19
CA SER A 147 10.04 1.10 -13.77
C SER A 147 9.02 2.07 -14.37
N GLU A 148 8.13 1.64 -15.24
CA GLU A 148 7.11 2.50 -15.84
C GLU A 148 6.06 2.95 -14.81
N ALA A 149 6.03 4.25 -14.49
CA ALA A 149 5.02 4.81 -13.61
C ALA A 149 3.64 4.81 -14.30
N PRO A 150 2.58 4.28 -13.66
CA PRO A 150 1.23 4.40 -14.18
C PRO A 150 0.70 5.84 -14.06
N ALA A 151 -0.34 6.19 -14.81
CA ALA A 151 -0.92 7.52 -14.80
C ALA A 151 -1.36 7.98 -13.38
N TRP A 152 -1.86 7.06 -12.55
CA TRP A 152 -2.26 7.36 -11.17
C TRP A 152 -1.08 7.56 -10.20
N ALA A 153 0.15 7.24 -10.61
CA ALA A 153 1.40 7.46 -9.88
C ALA A 153 2.36 8.36 -10.68
N ALA A 154 1.85 9.23 -11.55
CA ALA A 154 2.66 10.16 -12.32
C ALA A 154 3.56 11.00 -11.40
N GLY A 155 4.84 11.10 -11.74
CA GLY A 155 5.84 11.81 -10.95
C GLY A 155 6.48 11.00 -9.81
N LEU A 156 6.02 9.77 -9.55
CA LEU A 156 6.72 8.87 -8.62
C LEU A 156 7.98 8.31 -9.30
N PRO A 157 9.18 8.51 -8.73
CA PRO A 157 10.43 7.98 -9.29
C PRO A 157 10.51 6.47 -9.01
N LEU A 158 9.98 5.66 -9.95
CA LEU A 158 10.10 4.22 -9.89
C LEU A 158 11.41 3.79 -10.53
N ARG A 159 12.10 2.87 -9.87
CA ARG A 159 13.29 2.22 -10.38
C ARG A 159 13.25 0.73 -10.02
N ALA A 160 13.61 -0.11 -10.97
CA ALA A 160 13.90 -1.52 -10.76
C ALA A 160 15.36 -1.77 -11.07
N ASP A 161 15.98 -2.62 -10.28
CA ASP A 161 17.28 -3.21 -10.52
C ASP A 161 17.11 -4.73 -10.60
N GLY A 162 18.03 -5.41 -11.27
CA GLY A 162 17.94 -6.87 -11.43
C GLY A 162 19.27 -7.48 -11.80
N TYR A 163 19.32 -8.79 -11.76
CA TYR A 163 20.48 -9.59 -12.18
C TYR A 163 20.02 -10.92 -12.78
N GLU A 164 20.88 -11.56 -13.54
CA GLU A 164 20.67 -12.89 -14.10
C GLU A 164 21.33 -13.96 -13.22
N CYS A 165 20.70 -15.12 -13.12
CA CYS A 165 21.22 -16.28 -12.41
C CYS A 165 20.63 -17.57 -12.96
N GLU A 166 21.37 -18.67 -12.87
CA GLU A 166 20.92 -20.00 -13.30
C GLU A 166 19.89 -20.62 -12.35
N PHE A 167 19.85 -20.17 -11.10
CA PHE A 167 18.90 -20.60 -10.08
C PHE A 167 18.59 -19.43 -9.13
N TYR A 168 17.40 -19.44 -8.57
CA TYR A 168 17.00 -18.39 -7.62
C TYR A 168 17.93 -18.36 -6.40
N LYS A 169 18.46 -17.19 -6.12
CA LYS A 169 19.17 -16.86 -4.89
C LYS A 169 18.73 -15.50 -4.39
N LYS A 170 18.69 -15.35 -3.09
CA LYS A 170 18.44 -14.05 -2.46
C LYS A 170 19.78 -13.31 -2.29
N ASP A 171 19.79 -12.02 -2.59
CA ASP A 171 20.90 -11.12 -2.30
C ASP A 171 21.15 -10.97 -0.79
#